data_c4baba04e4bf148fa45371ea939c5091
#
_entry.id   c4baba04e4bf148fa45371ea939c5091
#
_cell.length_a   1.000
_cell.length_b   1.000
_cell.length_c   1.000
_cell.angle_alpha   90.00
_cell.angle_beta   90.00
_cell.angle_gamma   90.00
#
_symmetry.space_group_name_H-M   'P 1'
#
loop_
_entity.id
_entity.type
_entity.pdbx_description
1 polymer ?
#
loop_
_entity_poly.entity_id
_entity_poly.type
_entity_poly.pdbx_seq_one_letter_code
_entity_poly.pdbx_strand_id
1 'polypeptide(L)'
;MNDYPFIPFNPVRFSVEEMVERSNQFYALMQKRRSLRFFSDEKIPEIVLTNIIMTAGTAPSGANKQPWSICVVTNPELKQAIRIAAEKEEQ
;
A
#
# COMPACT_ATOMS: atom_id res chain seq x y z
N MET A 1 34.26 3.43 19.43
CA MET A 1 33.70 2.11 19.50
C MET A 1 32.19 2.17 19.29
N ASN A 2 31.70 1.35 18.45
CA ASN A 2 30.37 1.50 17.92
C ASN A 2 29.43 0.41 18.46
N ASP A 3 28.56 0.80 19.37
CA ASP A 3 27.62 -0.15 19.97
C ASP A 3 26.27 -0.20 19.25
N TYR A 4 26.17 0.47 18.09
CA TYR A 4 24.94 0.48 17.34
C TYR A 4 24.75 -0.82 16.56
N PRO A 5 23.54 -1.42 16.65
CA PRO A 5 23.26 -2.63 15.90
C PRO A 5 22.99 -2.32 14.44
N PHE A 6 24.03 -2.36 13.62
CA PHE A 6 23.89 -2.18 12.19
C PHE A 6 23.50 -3.49 11.51
N ILE A 7 22.49 -3.42 10.67
CA ILE A 7 22.09 -4.54 9.84
C ILE A 7 22.80 -4.37 8.49
N PRO A 8 23.53 -5.40 8.00
CA PRO A 8 24.18 -5.30 6.70
C PRO A 8 23.18 -5.04 5.60
N PHE A 9 23.47 -4.09 4.73
CA PHE A 9 22.63 -3.80 3.59
C PHE A 9 23.08 -4.66 2.41
N ASN A 10 22.21 -5.56 1.99
CA ASN A 10 22.44 -6.42 0.84
C ASN A 10 21.55 -5.94 -0.31
N PRO A 11 22.10 -5.13 -1.23
CA PRO A 11 21.28 -4.66 -2.35
C PRO A 11 20.92 -5.82 -3.27
N VAL A 12 19.68 -5.83 -3.71
CA VAL A 12 19.21 -6.82 -4.68
C VAL A 12 19.71 -6.40 -6.06
N ARG A 13 20.41 -7.32 -6.72
CA ARG A 13 20.88 -7.09 -8.09
C ARG A 13 20.30 -8.15 -9.01
N PHE A 14 19.89 -7.71 -10.17
CA PHE A 14 19.35 -8.59 -11.19
C PHE A 14 20.25 -8.57 -12.43
N SER A 15 20.28 -9.67 -13.17
CA SER A 15 20.91 -9.71 -14.46
C SER A 15 20.14 -8.81 -15.44
N VAL A 16 20.74 -8.48 -16.57
CA VAL A 16 20.07 -7.66 -17.58
C VAL A 16 18.80 -8.35 -18.07
N GLU A 17 18.89 -9.66 -18.29
CA GLU A 17 17.75 -10.46 -18.73
C GLU A 17 16.61 -10.41 -17.71
N GLU A 18 16.94 -10.53 -16.44
CA GLU A 18 15.95 -10.46 -15.38
C GLU A 18 15.33 -9.08 -15.25
N MET A 19 16.13 -8.03 -15.41
CA MET A 19 15.62 -6.67 -15.39
C MET A 19 14.62 -6.44 -16.54
N VAL A 20 14.93 -6.92 -17.71
CA VAL A 20 14.03 -6.80 -18.87
C VAL A 20 12.72 -7.54 -18.59
N GLU A 21 12.81 -8.77 -18.09
CA GLU A 21 11.63 -9.57 -17.78
C GLU A 21 10.75 -8.92 -16.73
N ARG A 22 11.34 -8.43 -15.64
CA ARG A 22 10.61 -7.78 -14.56
C ARG A 22 9.94 -6.50 -15.02
N SER A 23 10.62 -5.71 -15.85
CA SER A 23 10.03 -4.48 -16.40
C SER A 23 8.86 -4.79 -17.32
N ASN A 24 8.97 -5.84 -18.12
CA ASN A 24 7.89 -6.28 -18.99
C ASN A 24 6.68 -6.74 -18.17
N GLN A 25 6.91 -7.50 -17.11
CA GLN A 25 5.84 -7.98 -16.22
C GLN A 25 5.13 -6.82 -15.54
N PHE A 26 5.89 -5.85 -15.06
CA PHE A 26 5.31 -4.68 -14.39
C PHE A 26 4.50 -3.84 -15.38
N TYR A 27 5.03 -3.64 -16.59
CA TYR A 27 4.31 -2.91 -17.64
C TYR A 27 2.99 -3.61 -17.97
N ALA A 28 3.02 -4.93 -18.15
CA ALA A 28 1.82 -5.71 -18.43
C ALA A 28 0.80 -5.59 -17.31
N LEU A 29 1.26 -5.61 -16.05
CA LEU A 29 0.40 -5.45 -14.89
C LEU A 29 -0.26 -4.08 -14.89
N MET A 30 0.51 -3.03 -15.13
CA MET A 30 -0.01 -1.66 -15.14
C MET A 30 -0.98 -1.41 -16.29
N GLN A 31 -0.77 -2.07 -17.43
CA GLN A 31 -1.69 -1.97 -18.56
C GLN A 31 -3.09 -2.49 -18.25
N LYS A 32 -3.19 -3.44 -17.32
CA LYS A 32 -4.48 -4.00 -16.91
C LYS A 32 -5.25 -3.09 -15.96
N ARG A 33 -4.58 -2.12 -15.36
CA ARG A 33 -5.23 -1.20 -14.43
C ARG A 33 -6.30 -0.38 -15.16
N ARG A 34 -7.45 -0.28 -14.53
CA ARG A 34 -8.55 0.55 -15.02
C ARG A 34 -9.12 1.35 -13.85
N SER A 35 -9.68 2.51 -14.18
CA SER A 35 -10.43 3.27 -13.19
C SER A 35 -11.81 2.64 -13.06
N LEU A 36 -12.00 1.89 -11.99
CA LEU A 36 -13.27 1.21 -11.71
C LEU A 36 -14.06 2.03 -10.70
N ARG A 37 -15.35 2.17 -10.95
CA ARG A 37 -16.26 2.93 -10.07
C ARG A 37 -17.38 2.10 -9.51
N PHE A 38 -17.48 0.84 -9.94
CA PHE A 38 -18.45 -0.09 -9.42
C PHE A 38 -17.71 -1.22 -8.72
N PHE A 39 -18.09 -1.49 -7.49
CA PHE A 39 -17.40 -2.48 -6.66
C PHE A 39 -18.41 -3.47 -6.13
N SER A 40 -17.96 -4.71 -5.94
CA SER A 40 -18.81 -5.71 -5.30
C SER A 40 -18.88 -5.46 -3.79
N ASP A 41 -19.82 -6.10 -3.12
CA ASP A 41 -19.94 -6.07 -1.67
C ASP A 41 -19.21 -7.23 -0.99
N GLU A 42 -18.42 -7.99 -1.75
CA GLU A 42 -17.62 -9.07 -1.20
C GLU A 42 -16.64 -8.54 -0.16
N LYS A 43 -16.57 -9.26 0.96
CA LYS A 43 -15.63 -8.89 2.03
C LYS A 43 -14.21 -9.21 1.62
N ILE A 44 -13.32 -8.28 1.90
CA ILE A 44 -11.88 -8.50 1.69
C ILE A 44 -11.38 -9.38 2.83
N PRO A 45 -10.65 -10.48 2.54
CA PRO A 45 -10.08 -11.30 3.60
C PRO A 45 -9.16 -10.49 4.51
N GLU A 46 -9.19 -10.79 5.81
CA GLU A 46 -8.40 -10.05 6.80
C GLU A 46 -6.90 -10.05 6.49
N ILE A 47 -6.38 -11.18 6.01
CA ILE A 47 -4.95 -11.24 5.67
C ILE A 47 -4.57 -10.27 4.55
N VAL A 48 -5.48 -10.02 3.61
CA VAL A 48 -5.24 -9.06 2.54
C VAL A 48 -5.20 -7.65 3.10
N LEU A 49 -6.13 -7.31 4.00
CA LEU A 49 -6.12 -6.01 4.68
C LEU A 49 -4.84 -5.81 5.48
N THR A 50 -4.42 -6.83 6.22
CA THR A 50 -3.18 -6.79 6.99
C THR A 50 -1.99 -6.52 6.07
N ASN A 51 -1.90 -7.21 4.94
CA ASN A 51 -0.80 -7.03 4.00
C ASN A 51 -0.79 -5.64 3.38
N ILE A 52 -1.96 -5.07 3.09
CA ILE A 52 -2.08 -3.71 2.59
C ILE A 52 -1.54 -2.71 3.62
N ILE A 53 -1.94 -2.86 4.88
CA ILE A 53 -1.48 -2.00 5.97
C ILE A 53 0.02 -2.12 6.17
N MET A 54 0.53 -3.34 6.19
CA MET A 54 1.97 -3.58 6.34
C MET A 54 2.77 -2.99 5.19
N THR A 55 2.23 -3.06 3.98
CA THR A 55 2.85 -2.46 2.80
C THR A 55 2.94 -0.93 2.95
N ALA A 56 1.87 -0.30 3.39
CA ALA A 56 1.86 1.14 3.65
C ALA A 56 2.88 1.51 4.73
N GLY A 57 3.04 0.64 5.74
CA GLY A 57 3.99 0.86 6.84
C GLY A 57 5.45 0.81 6.41
N THR A 58 5.77 0.29 5.22
CA THR A 58 7.14 0.28 4.70
C THR A 58 7.58 1.63 4.14
N ALA A 59 6.68 2.59 4.05
CA ALA A 59 7.02 3.90 3.50
C ALA A 59 8.09 4.59 4.35
N PRO A 60 9.05 5.28 3.73
CA PRO A 60 10.08 5.98 4.48
C PRO A 60 9.50 7.18 5.24
N SER A 61 10.11 7.48 6.38
CA SER A 61 9.73 8.64 7.17
C SER A 61 10.99 9.25 7.81
N GLY A 62 10.91 10.52 8.17
CA GLY A 62 12.01 11.20 8.82
C GLY A 62 12.43 10.50 10.09
N ALA A 63 13.71 10.12 10.21
CA ALA A 63 14.26 9.38 11.35
C ALA A 63 13.53 8.09 11.67
N ASN A 64 12.84 7.50 10.69
CA ASN A 64 12.04 6.27 10.83
C ASN A 64 11.01 6.36 11.96
N LYS A 65 10.44 7.53 12.17
CA LYS A 65 9.46 7.74 13.23
C LYS A 65 8.08 7.17 12.94
N GLN A 66 7.78 6.92 11.68
CA GLN A 66 6.52 6.33 11.24
C GLN A 66 5.30 7.02 11.90
N PRO A 67 5.09 8.33 11.63
CA PRO A 67 4.10 9.13 12.37
C PRO A 67 2.65 8.86 11.98
N TRP A 68 2.41 7.92 11.10
CA TRP A 68 1.07 7.60 10.63
C TRP A 68 0.36 6.63 11.54
N SER A 69 -0.96 6.77 11.57
CA SER A 69 -1.86 5.79 12.14
C SER A 69 -2.85 5.38 11.06
N ILE A 70 -3.12 4.09 10.97
CA ILE A 70 -3.99 3.54 9.94
C ILE A 70 -5.23 2.98 10.61
N CYS A 71 -6.40 3.44 10.17
CA CYS A 71 -7.67 2.93 10.66
C CYS A 71 -8.39 2.19 9.52
N VAL A 72 -8.92 1.02 9.84
CA VAL A 72 -9.70 0.24 8.89
C VAL A 72 -11.17 0.39 9.25
N VAL A 73 -11.97 0.82 8.29
CA VAL A 73 -13.41 1.02 8.48
C VAL A 73 -14.16 0.01 7.63
N THR A 74 -14.89 -0.90 8.29
CA THR A 74 -15.68 -1.93 7.62
C THR A 74 -17.18 -1.78 7.89
N ASN A 75 -17.55 -0.98 8.89
CA ASN A 75 -18.95 -0.74 9.24
C ASN A 75 -19.65 0.07 8.14
N PRO A 76 -20.73 -0.45 7.53
CA PRO A 76 -21.39 0.25 6.43
C PRO A 76 -21.96 1.63 6.81
N GLU A 77 -22.48 1.75 8.02
CA GLU A 77 -23.05 3.03 8.49
C GLU A 77 -21.97 4.09 8.64
N LEU A 78 -20.82 3.71 9.20
CA LEU A 78 -19.69 4.61 9.37
C LEU A 78 -19.09 4.99 8.02
N LYS A 79 -18.98 4.06 7.09
CA LYS A 79 -18.54 4.32 5.74
C LYS A 79 -19.40 5.37 5.06
N GLN A 80 -20.73 5.24 5.20
CA GLN A 80 -21.66 6.19 4.63
C GLN A 80 -21.52 7.57 5.25
N ALA A 81 -21.34 7.63 6.56
CA ALA A 81 -21.12 8.91 7.27
C ALA A 81 -19.87 9.62 6.77
N ILE A 82 -18.78 8.88 6.59
CA ILE A 82 -17.52 9.42 6.06
C ILE A 82 -17.72 9.94 4.64
N ARG A 83 -18.41 9.18 3.81
CA ARG A 83 -18.70 9.58 2.44
C ARG A 83 -19.49 10.88 2.38
N ILE A 84 -20.55 10.98 3.18
CA ILE A 84 -21.39 12.19 3.23
C ILE A 84 -20.56 13.39 3.66
N ALA A 85 -19.72 13.22 4.69
CA ALA A 85 -18.86 14.29 5.17
C ALA A 85 -17.86 14.76 4.10
N ALA A 86 -17.27 13.82 3.38
CA ALA A 86 -16.31 14.13 2.31
C ALA A 86 -16.99 14.85 1.15
N GLU A 87 -18.17 14.40 0.72
CA GLU A 87 -18.92 15.05 -0.35
C GLU A 87 -19.34 16.46 0.03
N LYS A 88 -19.62 16.70 1.28
CA LYS A 88 -20.00 18.02 1.78
C LYS A 88 -18.84 19.01 1.70
N GLU A 89 -17.62 18.54 1.91
CA GLU A 89 -16.43 19.37 1.83
C GLU A 89 -16.06 19.76 0.40
N GLU A 90 -16.47 18.97 -0.57
CA GLU A 90 -16.20 19.21 -1.97
C GLU A 90 -17.11 20.28 -2.59
N GLN A 91 -18.14 20.71 -1.89
CA GLN A 91 -19.07 21.73 -2.36
C GLN A 91 -18.58 23.16 -1.99
#